data_d498dd6f085762e41a0657eb00de7dfb
#
_entry.id   d498dd6f085762e41a0657eb00de7dfb
#
_cell.length_a   1.000
_cell.length_b   1.000
_cell.length_c   1.000
_cell.angle_alpha   90.00
_cell.angle_beta   90.00
_cell.angle_gamma   90.00
#
_symmetry.space_group_name_H-M   'P 1'
#
loop_
_entity.id
_entity.type
_entity.pdbx_description
1 polymer ?
#
loop_
_entity_poly.entity_id
_entity_poly.type
_entity_poly.pdbx_seq_one_letter_code
_entity_poly.pdbx_strand_id
1 'polypeptide(L)'
;MDWLQSLLWDPSSVAHIVLLYAFVVAAGVYLGKIKIFGVSLGVTFVLFAGILMGHFGFTADTHILHFIREFGLILFVFCIGLQVGPSFFSSFKKGGMTLNLLAVGIVVLNIAVALGLYYLWNGRVELPMMVGILYGAVTNTPGLGAANEALNQLHYTGPQIALGYACAYPLGVVGIIGSIIAIRYIFRVNMAKEEESLKIQSGDSHHKPHMMSLEVRNESISGKTLIEIKNFLGRKFVCSRIRHDGHVSIPDHETVFNIGDQLFIVCSEEDAPAIVVFIGKEVELDWEKQDLPMVSRRILVTKPEINGKTLGSMHFRSMYGVNVTRINRSGMDLFADPNLILQVGDRVMVVGQQDAVERVAGVLGNQLKRLDTPNIVTIFVGIFLGILLGSLPIAFPGMPTPLKLGLAGGPLVVAILIGRFGHKLHLVTYTTMSANLMLREIGIVLFLASVGIDAGANFVQTVVEGDGLLYVGSGFLITVIPLFIIGTIVRLYYKVNYFTLMGLIAGSNTDPPALAYANQTTSGDAPAVGYSTVYPLSMFLRILTGQMILLAMM
;
A
#
# COMPACT_ATOMS: atom_id res chain seq x y z
N MET A 1 37.57 -13.76 -30.68
CA MET A 1 37.26 -14.16 -29.28
C MET A 1 37.27 -12.97 -28.33
N ASP A 2 37.99 -11.89 -28.67
CA ASP A 2 38.15 -10.69 -27.84
C ASP A 2 36.83 -9.99 -27.49
N TRP A 3 35.89 -9.94 -28.45
CA TRP A 3 34.57 -9.34 -28.22
C TRP A 3 33.75 -10.09 -27.17
N LEU A 4 33.85 -11.43 -27.14
CA LEU A 4 33.12 -12.26 -26.17
C LEU A 4 33.75 -12.12 -24.78
N GLN A 5 35.07 -11.99 -24.71
CA GLN A 5 35.80 -11.76 -23.48
C GLN A 5 35.48 -10.40 -22.90
N SER A 6 35.44 -9.34 -23.74
CA SER A 6 35.02 -8.01 -23.32
C SER A 6 33.54 -8.00 -22.85
N LEU A 7 32.67 -8.72 -23.56
CA LEU A 7 31.26 -8.79 -23.19
C LEU A 7 31.02 -9.51 -21.85
N LEU A 8 31.82 -10.53 -21.52
CA LEU A 8 31.60 -11.36 -20.33
C LEU A 8 32.43 -10.94 -19.10
N TRP A 9 33.59 -10.26 -19.31
CA TRP A 9 34.55 -10.06 -18.22
C TRP A 9 35.10 -8.64 -18.08
N ASP A 10 34.75 -7.70 -18.97
CA ASP A 10 35.26 -6.34 -18.91
C ASP A 10 34.34 -5.43 -18.05
N PRO A 11 34.71 -5.13 -16.79
CA PRO A 11 33.88 -4.34 -15.87
C PRO A 11 33.62 -2.91 -16.38
N SER A 12 34.44 -2.39 -17.30
CA SER A 12 34.29 -1.04 -17.87
C SER A 12 33.36 -1.02 -19.08
N SER A 13 33.05 -2.18 -19.67
CA SER A 13 32.18 -2.26 -20.83
C SER A 13 30.72 -2.09 -20.44
N VAL A 14 30.05 -1.08 -21.01
CA VAL A 14 28.61 -0.84 -20.81
C VAL A 14 27.79 -2.07 -21.21
N ALA A 15 28.18 -2.77 -22.29
CA ALA A 15 27.50 -3.97 -22.73
C ALA A 15 27.59 -5.11 -21.71
N HIS A 16 28.76 -5.30 -21.08
CA HIS A 16 28.94 -6.25 -19.98
C HIS A 16 28.04 -5.91 -18.80
N ILE A 17 28.03 -4.66 -18.37
CA ILE A 17 27.25 -4.21 -17.22
C ILE A 17 25.76 -4.43 -17.46
N VAL A 18 25.23 -4.02 -18.63
CA VAL A 18 23.82 -4.24 -18.98
C VAL A 18 23.47 -5.73 -19.02
N LEU A 19 24.33 -6.57 -19.60
CA LEU A 19 24.13 -8.01 -19.64
C LEU A 19 24.13 -8.64 -18.23
N LEU A 20 25.07 -8.25 -17.38
CA LEU A 20 25.16 -8.70 -15.98
C LEU A 20 23.88 -8.34 -15.21
N TYR A 21 23.45 -7.06 -15.27
CA TYR A 21 22.22 -6.64 -14.60
C TYR A 21 20.98 -7.34 -15.15
N ALA A 22 20.86 -7.47 -16.48
CA ALA A 22 19.73 -8.19 -17.10
C ALA A 22 19.65 -9.64 -16.62
N PHE A 23 20.79 -10.31 -16.54
CA PHE A 23 20.86 -11.69 -16.04
C PHE A 23 20.51 -11.78 -14.55
N VAL A 24 21.13 -10.97 -13.70
CA VAL A 24 20.90 -10.95 -12.24
C VAL A 24 19.45 -10.65 -11.92
N VAL A 25 18.87 -9.64 -12.57
CA VAL A 25 17.47 -9.26 -12.37
C VAL A 25 16.53 -10.36 -12.87
N ALA A 26 16.73 -10.89 -14.09
CA ALA A 26 15.88 -11.94 -14.64
C ALA A 26 15.93 -13.22 -13.80
N ALA A 27 17.13 -13.69 -13.45
CA ALA A 27 17.32 -14.87 -12.61
C ALA A 27 16.75 -14.67 -11.22
N GLY A 28 17.02 -13.53 -10.58
CA GLY A 28 16.52 -13.20 -9.24
C GLY A 28 15.00 -13.11 -9.18
N VAL A 29 14.36 -12.42 -10.13
CA VAL A 29 12.89 -12.32 -10.21
C VAL A 29 12.25 -13.69 -10.49
N TYR A 30 12.87 -14.50 -11.38
CA TYR A 30 12.38 -15.85 -11.68
C TYR A 30 12.45 -16.76 -10.45
N LEU A 31 13.61 -16.82 -9.79
CA LEU A 31 13.81 -17.61 -8.57
C LEU A 31 12.93 -17.09 -7.42
N GLY A 32 12.73 -15.79 -7.34
CA GLY A 32 11.85 -15.18 -6.33
C GLY A 32 10.38 -15.60 -6.41
N LYS A 33 9.93 -16.17 -7.54
CA LYS A 33 8.58 -16.75 -7.70
C LYS A 33 8.45 -18.14 -7.09
N ILE A 34 9.57 -18.81 -6.80
CA ILE A 34 9.56 -20.14 -6.19
C ILE A 34 9.01 -20.01 -4.78
N LYS A 35 8.00 -20.82 -4.48
CA LYS A 35 7.39 -20.86 -3.14
C LYS A 35 8.01 -21.99 -2.33
N ILE A 36 8.61 -21.64 -1.22
CA ILE A 36 9.14 -22.60 -0.24
C ILE A 36 8.15 -22.59 0.95
N PHE A 37 7.53 -23.74 1.22
CA PHE A 37 6.44 -23.86 2.22
C PHE A 37 5.28 -22.86 2.02
N GLY A 38 4.97 -22.52 0.77
CA GLY A 38 3.91 -21.56 0.43
C GLY A 38 4.32 -20.09 0.46
N VAL A 39 5.54 -19.77 0.89
CA VAL A 39 6.09 -18.41 0.98
C VAL A 39 7.09 -18.17 -0.14
N SER A 40 6.98 -17.03 -0.84
CA SER A 40 7.96 -16.59 -1.84
C SER A 40 8.79 -15.44 -1.27
N LEU A 41 10.09 -15.43 -1.52
CA LEU A 41 10.98 -14.33 -1.13
C LEU A 41 10.89 -13.12 -2.09
N GLY A 42 10.14 -13.27 -3.17
CA GLY A 42 9.86 -12.19 -4.13
C GLY A 42 11.11 -11.61 -4.77
N VAL A 43 11.05 -10.31 -5.06
CA VAL A 43 12.15 -9.58 -5.72
C VAL A 43 13.45 -9.53 -4.92
N THR A 44 13.43 -9.84 -3.63
CA THR A 44 14.66 -9.88 -2.80
C THR A 44 15.63 -10.95 -3.26
N PHE A 45 15.17 -11.97 -3.99
CA PHE A 45 16.05 -12.96 -4.60
C PHE A 45 17.06 -12.36 -5.59
N VAL A 46 16.80 -11.17 -6.11
CA VAL A 46 17.75 -10.42 -6.95
C VAL A 46 19.06 -10.12 -6.19
N LEU A 47 18.96 -9.82 -4.88
CA LEU A 47 20.13 -9.63 -4.03
C LEU A 47 21.00 -10.92 -4.01
N PHE A 48 20.37 -12.08 -3.79
CA PHE A 48 21.09 -13.36 -3.74
C PHE A 48 21.68 -13.76 -5.10
N ALA A 49 20.97 -13.50 -6.20
CA ALA A 49 21.50 -13.68 -7.54
C ALA A 49 22.71 -12.77 -7.80
N GLY A 50 22.65 -11.51 -7.33
CA GLY A 50 23.76 -10.56 -7.37
C GLY A 50 24.97 -11.05 -6.55
N ILE A 51 24.75 -11.50 -5.30
CA ILE A 51 25.79 -12.06 -4.44
C ILE A 51 26.48 -13.25 -5.13
N LEU A 52 25.71 -14.15 -5.74
CA LEU A 52 26.26 -15.30 -6.46
C LEU A 52 27.16 -14.87 -7.62
N MET A 53 26.70 -13.91 -8.44
CA MET A 53 27.49 -13.41 -9.57
C MET A 53 28.74 -12.67 -9.12
N GLY A 54 28.64 -11.81 -8.09
CA GLY A 54 29.78 -11.12 -7.49
C GLY A 54 30.81 -12.10 -6.90
N HIS A 55 30.35 -13.20 -6.27
CA HIS A 55 31.20 -14.25 -5.76
C HIS A 55 32.01 -14.97 -6.87
N PHE A 56 31.40 -15.16 -8.04
CA PHE A 56 32.11 -15.73 -9.20
C PHE A 56 33.00 -14.72 -9.95
N GLY A 57 33.15 -13.49 -9.41
CA GLY A 57 34.05 -12.48 -9.98
C GLY A 57 33.42 -11.62 -11.07
N PHE A 58 32.10 -11.74 -11.33
CA PHE A 58 31.41 -10.83 -12.23
C PHE A 58 31.17 -9.51 -11.50
N THR A 59 31.83 -8.45 -11.95
CA THR A 59 31.79 -7.12 -11.34
C THR A 59 31.47 -6.06 -12.37
N ALA A 60 31.11 -4.88 -11.91
CA ALA A 60 30.90 -3.71 -12.75
C ALA A 60 31.81 -2.56 -12.27
N ASP A 61 32.04 -1.57 -13.12
CA ASP A 61 32.72 -0.34 -12.73
C ASP A 61 32.08 0.26 -11.48
N THR A 62 32.90 0.59 -10.48
CA THR A 62 32.44 1.02 -9.16
C THR A 62 31.58 2.28 -9.22
N HIS A 63 31.90 3.22 -10.11
CA HIS A 63 31.12 4.47 -10.25
C HIS A 63 29.76 4.20 -10.89
N ILE A 64 29.70 3.33 -11.90
CA ILE A 64 28.46 2.94 -12.57
C ILE A 64 27.59 2.14 -11.61
N LEU A 65 28.16 1.19 -10.88
CA LEU A 65 27.48 0.39 -9.88
C LEU A 65 26.88 1.27 -8.77
N HIS A 66 27.66 2.23 -8.28
CA HIS A 66 27.18 3.20 -7.29
C HIS A 66 26.04 4.06 -7.85
N PHE A 67 26.17 4.58 -9.07
CA PHE A 67 25.12 5.38 -9.70
C PHE A 67 23.81 4.59 -9.86
N ILE A 68 23.87 3.36 -10.38
CA ILE A 68 22.68 2.52 -10.56
C ILE A 68 22.04 2.19 -9.21
N ARG A 69 22.84 1.90 -8.19
CA ARG A 69 22.38 1.65 -6.81
C ARG A 69 21.59 2.83 -6.27
N GLU A 70 22.17 4.02 -6.28
CA GLU A 70 21.55 5.22 -5.71
C GLU A 70 20.32 5.66 -6.52
N PHE A 71 20.39 5.63 -7.84
CA PHE A 71 19.25 5.96 -8.70
C PHE A 71 18.09 4.97 -8.51
N GLY A 72 18.39 3.67 -8.42
CA GLY A 72 17.41 2.64 -8.12
C GLY A 72 16.74 2.85 -6.76
N LEU A 73 17.52 3.19 -5.72
CA LEU A 73 17.01 3.50 -4.39
C LEU A 73 16.08 4.71 -4.39
N ILE A 74 16.49 5.81 -5.02
CA ILE A 74 15.70 7.06 -5.11
C ILE A 74 14.36 6.75 -5.79
N LEU A 75 14.38 6.09 -6.94
CA LEU A 75 13.18 5.76 -7.69
C LEU A 75 12.23 4.86 -6.89
N PHE A 76 12.77 3.83 -6.25
CA PHE A 76 12.04 2.90 -5.43
C PHE A 76 11.34 3.58 -4.24
N VAL A 77 12.10 4.37 -3.47
CA VAL A 77 11.59 5.04 -2.27
C VAL A 77 10.59 6.15 -2.62
N PHE A 78 10.83 6.89 -3.70
CA PHE A 78 9.91 7.91 -4.19
C PHE A 78 8.55 7.29 -4.59
N CYS A 79 8.56 6.20 -5.34
CA CYS A 79 7.32 5.49 -5.73
C CYS A 79 6.55 4.96 -4.51
N ILE A 80 7.25 4.46 -3.50
CA ILE A 80 6.61 4.08 -2.22
C ILE A 80 5.97 5.30 -1.56
N GLY A 81 6.67 6.43 -1.46
CA GLY A 81 6.16 7.65 -0.87
C GLY A 81 4.89 8.16 -1.55
N LEU A 82 4.84 8.14 -2.89
CA LEU A 82 3.63 8.48 -3.65
C LEU A 82 2.45 7.55 -3.35
N GLN A 83 2.71 6.24 -3.24
CA GLN A 83 1.69 5.24 -2.93
C GLN A 83 1.12 5.41 -1.53
N VAL A 84 1.97 5.70 -0.57
CA VAL A 84 1.65 5.80 0.86
C VAL A 84 1.07 7.17 1.24
N GLY A 85 1.45 8.24 0.52
CA GLY A 85 1.11 9.63 0.85
C GLY A 85 -0.37 9.89 1.14
N PRO A 86 -1.34 9.44 0.31
CA PRO A 86 -2.76 9.65 0.56
C PRO A 86 -3.26 9.06 1.87
N SER A 87 -2.75 7.89 2.27
CA SER A 87 -3.17 7.17 3.47
C SER A 87 -2.38 7.54 4.73
N PHE A 88 -1.18 8.12 4.59
CA PHE A 88 -0.30 8.44 5.71
C PHE A 88 -1.01 9.24 6.81
N PHE A 89 -1.60 10.38 6.46
CA PHE A 89 -2.30 11.23 7.43
C PHE A 89 -3.64 10.67 7.90
N SER A 90 -4.30 9.86 7.08
CA SER A 90 -5.58 9.24 7.44
C SER A 90 -5.41 8.09 8.43
N SER A 91 -4.24 7.44 8.46
CA SER A 91 -3.92 6.36 9.38
C SER A 91 -3.88 6.78 10.85
N PHE A 92 -3.78 8.10 11.13
CA PHE A 92 -3.81 8.65 12.49
C PHE A 92 -5.23 8.99 13.00
N LYS A 93 -6.28 8.76 12.21
CA LYS A 93 -7.68 8.99 12.64
C LYS A 93 -8.15 7.87 13.58
N LYS A 94 -9.37 8.02 14.17
CA LYS A 94 -9.95 7.10 15.15
C LYS A 94 -9.77 5.62 14.76
N GLY A 95 -9.20 4.81 15.68
CA GLY A 95 -8.89 3.39 15.50
C GLY A 95 -7.48 3.11 14.97
N GLY A 96 -6.93 3.94 14.07
CA GLY A 96 -5.59 3.76 13.52
C GLY A 96 -4.47 4.20 14.47
N MET A 97 -4.72 5.14 15.39
CA MET A 97 -3.71 5.63 16.34
C MET A 97 -3.17 4.51 17.24
N THR A 98 -4.05 3.66 17.77
CA THR A 98 -3.64 2.52 18.62
C THR A 98 -2.76 1.54 17.85
N LEU A 99 -3.14 1.18 16.61
CA LEU A 99 -2.34 0.29 15.80
C LEU A 99 -0.98 0.91 15.44
N ASN A 100 -0.95 2.20 15.11
CA ASN A 100 0.30 2.92 14.85
C ASN A 100 1.21 2.98 16.08
N LEU A 101 0.66 3.22 17.28
CA LEU A 101 1.44 3.22 18.52
C LEU A 101 2.05 1.83 18.80
N LEU A 102 1.29 0.76 18.57
CA LEU A 102 1.78 -0.61 18.70
C LEU A 102 2.86 -0.94 17.66
N ALA A 103 2.71 -0.44 16.43
CA ALA A 103 3.73 -0.58 15.39
C ALA A 103 5.02 0.17 15.75
N VAL A 104 4.93 1.38 16.30
CA VAL A 104 6.08 2.11 16.88
C VAL A 104 6.75 1.27 17.97
N GLY A 105 5.95 0.64 18.85
CA GLY A 105 6.45 -0.27 19.88
C GLY A 105 7.26 -1.43 19.30
N ILE A 106 6.78 -2.05 18.19
CA ILE A 106 7.53 -3.10 17.49
C ILE A 106 8.85 -2.55 16.94
N VAL A 107 8.84 -1.39 16.29
CA VAL A 107 10.06 -0.78 15.74
C VAL A 107 11.08 -0.50 16.85
N VAL A 108 10.66 0.13 17.94
CA VAL A 108 11.52 0.46 19.10
C VAL A 108 12.09 -0.81 19.73
N LEU A 109 11.28 -1.85 19.91
CA LEU A 109 11.75 -3.13 20.45
C LEU A 109 12.71 -3.85 19.51
N ASN A 110 12.49 -3.82 18.18
CA ASN A 110 13.47 -4.37 17.23
C ASN A 110 14.83 -3.69 17.40
N ILE A 111 14.84 -2.35 17.52
CA ILE A 111 16.08 -1.59 17.75
C ILE A 111 16.70 -1.94 19.11
N ALA A 112 15.90 -2.00 20.17
CA ALA A 112 16.39 -2.33 21.49
C ALA A 112 17.02 -3.73 21.55
N VAL A 113 16.40 -4.73 20.91
CA VAL A 113 16.95 -6.08 20.81
C VAL A 113 18.23 -6.09 19.99
N ALA A 114 18.26 -5.38 18.84
CA ALA A 114 19.46 -5.31 17.99
C ALA A 114 20.64 -4.66 18.74
N LEU A 115 20.42 -3.52 19.42
CA LEU A 115 21.45 -2.87 20.21
C LEU A 115 21.84 -3.71 21.43
N GLY A 116 20.88 -4.36 22.09
CA GLY A 116 21.16 -5.30 23.18
C GLY A 116 22.08 -6.45 22.74
N LEU A 117 21.80 -7.04 21.57
CA LEU A 117 22.67 -8.09 20.99
C LEU A 117 24.04 -7.52 20.57
N TYR A 118 24.08 -6.31 20.00
CA TYR A 118 25.34 -5.66 19.66
C TYR A 118 26.27 -5.54 20.87
N TYR A 119 25.76 -5.06 21.99
CA TYR A 119 26.55 -4.98 23.24
C TYR A 119 26.85 -6.36 23.84
N LEU A 120 25.92 -7.32 23.73
CA LEU A 120 26.12 -8.68 24.23
C LEU A 120 27.27 -9.40 23.51
N TRP A 121 27.37 -9.19 22.19
CA TRP A 121 28.42 -9.81 21.37
C TRP A 121 29.78 -9.13 21.50
N ASN A 122 29.86 -8.01 22.19
CA ASN A 122 31.09 -7.36 22.64
C ASN A 122 32.20 -7.29 21.57
N GLY A 123 31.93 -6.63 20.45
CA GLY A 123 32.87 -6.41 19.36
C GLY A 123 33.00 -7.55 18.33
N ARG A 124 32.32 -8.70 18.51
CA ARG A 124 32.27 -9.75 17.48
C ARG A 124 31.45 -9.36 16.24
N VAL A 125 30.48 -8.47 16.41
CA VAL A 125 29.63 -7.95 15.33
C VAL A 125 29.80 -6.45 15.31
N GLU A 126 30.27 -5.90 14.21
CA GLU A 126 30.36 -4.45 14.03
C GLU A 126 28.99 -3.80 13.95
N LEU A 127 28.87 -2.54 14.34
CA LEU A 127 27.61 -1.82 14.36
C LEU A 127 26.93 -1.77 12.98
N PRO A 128 27.64 -1.47 11.87
CA PRO A 128 27.05 -1.52 10.52
C PRO A 128 26.48 -2.90 10.17
N MET A 129 27.20 -3.96 10.52
CA MET A 129 26.74 -5.34 10.31
C MET A 129 25.46 -5.62 11.12
N MET A 130 25.39 -5.19 12.41
CA MET A 130 24.19 -5.33 13.25
C MET A 130 23.00 -4.56 12.68
N VAL A 131 23.21 -3.38 12.11
CA VAL A 131 22.16 -2.61 11.42
C VAL A 131 21.69 -3.34 10.16
N GLY A 132 22.60 -3.98 9.42
CA GLY A 132 22.26 -4.86 8.29
C GLY A 132 21.40 -6.03 8.72
N ILE A 133 21.77 -6.72 9.80
CA ILE A 133 21.00 -7.80 10.41
C ILE A 133 19.63 -7.33 10.85
N LEU A 134 19.53 -6.16 11.50
CA LEU A 134 18.25 -5.55 11.88
C LEU A 134 17.34 -5.38 10.68
N TYR A 135 17.83 -4.80 9.58
CA TYR A 135 17.00 -4.58 8.39
C TYR A 135 16.62 -5.87 7.66
N GLY A 136 17.49 -6.87 7.66
CA GLY A 136 17.16 -8.21 7.17
C GLY A 136 16.06 -8.86 8.02
N ALA A 137 16.19 -8.82 9.34
CA ALA A 137 15.25 -9.38 10.31
C ALA A 137 13.83 -8.82 10.17
N VAL A 138 13.71 -7.54 9.78
CA VAL A 138 12.43 -6.85 9.62
C VAL A 138 12.05 -6.61 8.15
N THR A 139 12.75 -7.27 7.23
CA THR A 139 12.50 -7.27 5.78
C THR A 139 12.43 -5.87 5.15
N ASN A 140 13.15 -4.89 5.72
CA ASN A 140 13.05 -3.49 5.29
C ASN A 140 14.21 -3.06 4.38
N THR A 141 14.03 -3.23 3.07
CA THR A 141 15.01 -2.85 2.05
C THR A 141 15.24 -1.33 1.95
N PRO A 142 14.22 -0.44 2.05
CA PRO A 142 14.46 1.01 2.04
C PRO A 142 15.34 1.49 3.20
N GLY A 143 15.17 0.89 4.38
CA GLY A 143 16.01 1.20 5.54
C GLY A 143 17.46 0.75 5.34
N LEU A 144 17.67 -0.43 4.72
CA LEU A 144 19.02 -0.86 4.31
C LEU A 144 19.68 0.18 3.40
N GLY A 145 18.94 0.67 2.39
CA GLY A 145 19.45 1.70 1.48
C GLY A 145 19.82 2.99 2.19
N ALA A 146 18.95 3.45 3.08
CA ALA A 146 19.20 4.65 3.88
C ALA A 146 20.41 4.50 4.82
N ALA A 147 20.56 3.34 5.45
CA ALA A 147 21.71 3.05 6.30
C ALA A 147 23.02 2.95 5.50
N ASN A 148 22.98 2.36 4.31
CA ASN A 148 24.13 2.31 3.42
C ASN A 148 24.57 3.71 2.97
N GLU A 149 23.61 4.60 2.68
CA GLU A 149 23.90 6.01 2.38
C GLU A 149 24.55 6.74 3.57
N ALA A 150 24.09 6.47 4.80
CA ALA A 150 24.74 7.03 6.00
C ALA A 150 26.19 6.54 6.14
N LEU A 151 26.47 5.28 5.86
CA LEU A 151 27.82 4.73 5.86
C LEU A 151 28.72 5.36 4.80
N ASN A 152 28.18 5.65 3.61
CA ASN A 152 28.89 6.40 2.57
C ASN A 152 29.30 7.81 3.05
N GLN A 153 28.38 8.49 3.76
CA GLN A 153 28.66 9.83 4.34
C GLN A 153 29.72 9.77 5.44
N LEU A 154 29.79 8.67 6.19
CA LEU A 154 30.82 8.42 7.22
C LEU A 154 32.12 7.88 6.64
N HIS A 155 32.22 7.69 5.31
CA HIS A 155 33.38 7.10 4.64
C HIS A 155 33.80 5.74 5.23
N TYR A 156 32.81 4.92 5.62
CA TYR A 156 33.04 3.62 6.20
C TYR A 156 33.63 2.63 5.17
N THR A 157 34.69 1.93 5.53
CA THR A 157 35.44 1.01 4.67
C THR A 157 35.40 -0.44 5.13
N GLY A 158 34.63 -0.75 6.17
CA GLY A 158 34.52 -2.11 6.73
C GLY A 158 33.55 -3.01 5.97
N PRO A 159 33.15 -4.17 6.56
CA PRO A 159 32.27 -5.14 5.92
C PRO A 159 30.93 -4.54 5.48
N GLN A 160 30.47 -4.98 4.32
CA GLN A 160 29.26 -4.39 3.73
C GLN A 160 27.99 -4.76 4.54
N ILE A 161 27.21 -3.76 4.89
CA ILE A 161 25.94 -3.88 5.61
C ILE A 161 24.95 -4.88 4.95
N ALA A 162 25.04 -5.03 3.62
CA ALA A 162 24.21 -5.94 2.83
C ALA A 162 24.41 -7.42 3.19
N LEU A 163 25.59 -7.79 3.69
CA LEU A 163 25.86 -9.17 4.10
C LEU A 163 25.03 -9.54 5.34
N GLY A 164 24.97 -8.65 6.33
CA GLY A 164 24.10 -8.81 7.49
C GLY A 164 22.62 -8.91 7.11
N TYR A 165 22.18 -8.08 6.19
CA TYR A 165 20.83 -8.13 5.64
C TYR A 165 20.53 -9.47 4.96
N ALA A 166 21.43 -9.94 4.08
CA ALA A 166 21.25 -11.19 3.34
C ALA A 166 21.18 -12.41 4.29
N CYS A 167 21.99 -12.43 5.35
CA CYS A 167 21.96 -13.50 6.35
C CYS A 167 20.64 -13.54 7.14
N ALA A 168 20.13 -12.38 7.54
CA ALA A 168 18.96 -12.31 8.42
C ALA A 168 17.62 -12.38 7.67
N TYR A 169 17.55 -11.96 6.42
CA TYR A 169 16.30 -11.79 5.66
C TYR A 169 15.48 -13.09 5.51
N PRO A 170 16.03 -14.25 5.12
CA PRO A 170 15.23 -15.46 4.92
C PRO A 170 14.54 -15.91 6.21
N LEU A 171 15.28 -15.93 7.32
CA LEU A 171 14.71 -16.28 8.64
C LEU A 171 13.86 -15.13 9.22
N GLY A 172 14.06 -13.89 8.80
CA GLY A 172 13.17 -12.77 9.10
C GLY A 172 11.75 -13.04 8.59
N VAL A 173 11.61 -13.36 7.30
CA VAL A 173 10.30 -13.71 6.71
C VAL A 173 9.66 -14.91 7.41
N VAL A 174 10.42 -15.99 7.61
CA VAL A 174 9.95 -17.20 8.31
C VAL A 174 9.58 -16.88 9.75
N GLY A 175 10.36 -16.06 10.45
CA GLY A 175 10.13 -15.63 11.82
C GLY A 175 8.87 -14.79 11.97
N ILE A 176 8.60 -13.87 11.03
CA ILE A 176 7.37 -13.06 11.02
C ILE A 176 6.14 -13.96 10.86
N ILE A 177 6.11 -14.80 9.84
CA ILE A 177 5.00 -15.72 9.58
C ILE A 177 4.87 -16.75 10.71
N GLY A 178 5.99 -17.30 11.18
CA GLY A 178 6.04 -18.22 12.32
C GLY A 178 5.50 -17.60 13.60
N SER A 179 5.80 -16.33 13.87
CA SER A 179 5.26 -15.59 15.03
C SER A 179 3.74 -15.43 14.93
N ILE A 180 3.21 -15.10 13.75
CA ILE A 180 1.77 -15.05 13.50
C ILE A 180 1.12 -16.40 13.84
N ILE A 181 1.67 -17.49 13.30
CA ILE A 181 1.16 -18.84 13.52
C ILE A 181 1.27 -19.23 15.00
N ALA A 182 2.41 -18.99 15.63
CA ALA A 182 2.63 -19.31 17.04
C ALA A 182 1.66 -18.57 17.98
N ILE A 183 1.41 -17.27 17.74
CA ILE A 183 0.41 -16.49 18.48
C ILE A 183 -0.97 -17.13 18.36
N ARG A 184 -1.36 -17.61 17.18
CA ARG A 184 -2.62 -18.33 17.00
C ARG A 184 -2.76 -19.53 17.92
N TYR A 185 -1.71 -20.36 17.99
CA TYR A 185 -1.73 -21.58 18.81
C TYR A 185 -1.61 -21.28 20.31
N ILE A 186 -0.75 -20.35 20.70
CA ILE A 186 -0.55 -19.95 22.11
C ILE A 186 -1.87 -19.41 22.70
N PHE A 187 -2.56 -18.53 21.96
CA PHE A 187 -3.81 -17.93 22.44
C PHE A 187 -5.05 -18.74 22.03
N ARG A 188 -4.87 -19.96 21.47
CA ARG A 188 -5.97 -20.84 21.04
C ARG A 188 -7.04 -20.10 20.23
N VAL A 189 -6.60 -19.29 19.26
CA VAL A 189 -7.49 -18.42 18.46
C VAL A 189 -8.45 -19.26 17.62
N ASN A 190 -9.75 -19.08 17.83
CA ASN A 190 -10.80 -19.67 17.00
C ASN A 190 -11.09 -18.76 15.81
N MET A 191 -10.68 -19.17 14.61
CA MET A 191 -10.78 -18.37 13.39
C MET A 191 -12.24 -18.01 13.06
N ALA A 192 -13.19 -18.93 13.27
CA ALA A 192 -14.60 -18.67 12.99
C ALA A 192 -15.19 -17.58 13.91
N LYS A 193 -14.83 -17.61 15.21
CA LYS A 193 -15.25 -16.55 16.15
C LYS A 193 -14.60 -15.20 15.86
N GLU A 194 -13.35 -15.19 15.41
CA GLU A 194 -12.67 -13.95 15.01
C GLU A 194 -13.32 -13.37 13.75
N GLU A 195 -13.72 -14.22 12.79
CA GLU A 195 -14.42 -13.78 11.58
C GLU A 195 -15.83 -13.24 11.88
N GLU A 196 -16.55 -13.90 12.79
CA GLU A 196 -17.84 -13.42 13.28
C GLU A 196 -17.72 -12.07 14.01
N SER A 197 -16.69 -11.92 14.87
CA SER A 197 -16.45 -10.67 15.57
C SER A 197 -16.10 -9.51 14.62
N LEU A 198 -15.43 -9.79 13.50
CA LEU A 198 -15.20 -8.79 12.45
C LEU A 198 -16.50 -8.37 11.78
N LYS A 199 -17.38 -9.29 11.46
CA LYS A 199 -18.69 -8.99 10.88
C LYS A 199 -19.53 -8.09 11.79
N ILE A 200 -19.40 -8.28 13.10
CA ILE A 200 -20.09 -7.47 14.12
C ILE A 200 -19.41 -6.10 14.31
N GLN A 201 -18.06 -6.06 14.35
CA GLN A 201 -17.29 -4.82 14.53
C GLN A 201 -17.23 -3.97 13.28
N SER A 202 -17.19 -4.61 12.12
CA SER A 202 -17.07 -3.89 10.88
C SER A 202 -18.38 -3.21 10.54
N GLY A 203 -19.44 -3.16 11.30
CA GLY A 203 -20.60 -2.32 10.99
C GLY A 203 -20.62 -1.84 9.51
N ASP A 204 -19.88 -2.50 8.69
CA ASP A 204 -19.35 -2.14 7.36
C ASP A 204 -20.35 -2.50 6.25
N SER A 205 -21.59 -2.74 6.71
CA SER A 205 -22.76 -2.68 5.85
C SER A 205 -23.01 -1.28 5.26
N HIS A 206 -22.39 -0.22 5.84
CA HIS A 206 -22.59 1.15 5.36
C HIS A 206 -22.05 1.46 3.97
N HIS A 207 -21.20 0.58 3.37
CA HIS A 207 -20.54 0.89 2.11
C HIS A 207 -20.81 -0.08 0.96
N LYS A 208 -21.39 -1.26 1.21
CA LYS A 208 -21.81 -2.13 0.10
C LYS A 208 -23.18 -1.68 -0.40
N PRO A 209 -23.30 -1.32 -1.69
CA PRO A 209 -24.60 -0.97 -2.25
C PRO A 209 -25.47 -2.22 -2.38
N HIS A 210 -26.56 -2.25 -1.65
CA HIS A 210 -27.63 -3.23 -1.81
C HIS A 210 -28.65 -2.68 -2.82
N MET A 211 -28.97 -3.47 -3.82
CA MET A 211 -29.90 -3.11 -4.89
C MET A 211 -31.16 -3.97 -4.76
N MET A 212 -32.32 -3.32 -4.75
CA MET A 212 -33.61 -3.99 -4.64
C MET A 212 -34.69 -3.29 -5.46
N SER A 213 -35.66 -4.05 -5.88
CA SER A 213 -36.87 -3.53 -6.53
C SER A 213 -38.02 -3.64 -5.55
N LEU A 214 -38.69 -2.52 -5.28
CA LEU A 214 -39.80 -2.46 -4.32
C LEU A 214 -41.06 -1.98 -5.01
N GLU A 215 -42.20 -2.58 -4.64
CA GLU A 215 -43.55 -2.10 -4.95
C GLU A 215 -44.08 -1.30 -3.75
N VAL A 216 -44.54 -0.09 -4.00
CA VAL A 216 -45.12 0.76 -2.98
C VAL A 216 -46.48 0.19 -2.52
N ARG A 217 -46.56 -0.20 -1.25
CA ARG A 217 -47.77 -0.74 -0.64
C ARG A 217 -48.25 0.00 0.62
N ASN A 218 -47.37 0.87 1.15
CA ASN A 218 -47.66 1.60 2.36
C ASN A 218 -48.52 2.85 2.04
N GLU A 219 -49.75 2.87 2.49
CA GLU A 219 -50.66 4.00 2.30
C GLU A 219 -50.09 5.32 2.89
N SER A 220 -49.30 5.24 3.93
CA SER A 220 -48.75 6.41 4.60
C SER A 220 -47.74 7.20 3.74
N ILE A 221 -47.20 6.61 2.67
CA ILE A 221 -46.28 7.27 1.74
C ILE A 221 -46.91 7.62 0.39
N SER A 222 -48.15 7.17 0.16
CA SER A 222 -48.90 7.52 -1.04
C SER A 222 -49.22 9.00 -1.05
N GLY A 223 -48.98 9.67 -2.18
CA GLY A 223 -49.15 11.09 -2.33
C GLY A 223 -48.02 11.95 -1.75
N LYS A 224 -46.95 11.35 -1.18
CA LYS A 224 -45.79 12.06 -0.66
C LYS A 224 -44.65 12.11 -1.66
N THR A 225 -43.90 13.20 -1.58
CA THR A 225 -42.73 13.41 -2.42
C THR A 225 -41.53 12.58 -1.94
N LEU A 226 -40.57 12.26 -2.83
CA LEU A 226 -39.35 11.51 -2.50
C LEU A 226 -38.56 12.18 -1.36
N ILE A 227 -38.53 13.52 -1.29
CA ILE A 227 -37.83 14.24 -0.22
C ILE A 227 -38.52 14.07 1.13
N GLU A 228 -39.86 14.11 1.16
CA GLU A 228 -40.64 13.88 2.39
C GLU A 228 -40.43 12.46 2.91
N ILE A 229 -40.46 11.49 2.02
CA ILE A 229 -40.22 10.07 2.34
C ILE A 229 -38.83 9.87 2.92
N LYS A 230 -37.79 10.49 2.29
CA LYS A 230 -36.40 10.42 2.80
C LYS A 230 -36.27 11.05 4.19
N ASN A 231 -36.87 12.19 4.40
CA ASN A 231 -36.83 12.90 5.69
C ASN A 231 -37.55 12.11 6.77
N PHE A 232 -38.68 11.50 6.43
CA PHE A 232 -39.49 10.73 7.37
C PHE A 232 -38.82 9.42 7.78
N LEU A 233 -38.22 8.72 6.80
CA LEU A 233 -37.51 7.47 7.04
C LEU A 233 -36.17 7.65 7.77
N GLY A 234 -35.53 8.82 7.59
CA GLY A 234 -34.21 9.12 8.20
C GLY A 234 -33.06 8.22 7.76
N ARG A 235 -33.26 7.44 6.68
CA ARG A 235 -32.28 6.52 6.12
C ARG A 235 -31.79 6.98 4.76
N LYS A 236 -30.57 6.62 4.42
CA LYS A 236 -29.94 7.01 3.15
C LYS A 236 -30.22 5.98 2.07
N PHE A 237 -30.92 6.41 1.02
CA PHE A 237 -31.10 5.60 -0.18
C PHE A 237 -31.15 6.44 -1.45
N VAL A 238 -30.85 5.82 -2.58
CA VAL A 238 -31.01 6.41 -3.91
C VAL A 238 -32.13 5.66 -4.62
N CYS A 239 -33.23 6.35 -4.92
CA CYS A 239 -34.21 5.84 -5.87
C CYS A 239 -33.69 6.13 -7.27
N SER A 240 -33.23 5.10 -7.94
CA SER A 240 -32.59 5.20 -9.27
C SER A 240 -33.63 5.34 -10.38
N ARG A 241 -34.74 4.61 -10.27
CA ARG A 241 -35.83 4.56 -11.24
C ARG A 241 -37.15 4.37 -10.52
N ILE A 242 -38.22 4.94 -11.09
CA ILE A 242 -39.62 4.70 -10.70
C ILE A 242 -40.39 4.27 -11.93
N ARG A 243 -41.23 3.27 -11.79
CA ARG A 243 -42.25 2.90 -12.79
C ARG A 243 -43.62 3.21 -12.26
N HIS A 244 -44.29 4.18 -12.89
CA HIS A 244 -45.65 4.62 -12.61
C HIS A 244 -46.50 4.33 -13.85
N ASP A 245 -47.60 3.59 -13.72
CA ASP A 245 -48.52 3.25 -14.82
C ASP A 245 -47.79 2.72 -16.09
N GLY A 246 -46.75 1.90 -15.90
CA GLY A 246 -45.97 1.33 -17.00
C GLY A 246 -44.87 2.24 -17.55
N HIS A 247 -44.86 3.54 -17.21
CA HIS A 247 -43.83 4.50 -17.63
C HIS A 247 -42.70 4.55 -16.60
N VAL A 248 -41.47 4.38 -17.08
CA VAL A 248 -40.27 4.47 -16.23
C VAL A 248 -39.66 5.86 -16.35
N SER A 249 -39.36 6.48 -15.21
CA SER A 249 -38.69 7.75 -15.11
C SER A 249 -37.62 7.77 -14.03
N ILE A 250 -36.77 8.80 -14.04
CA ILE A 250 -35.83 9.08 -12.94
C ILE A 250 -36.54 9.99 -11.95
N PRO A 251 -36.78 9.49 -10.70
CA PRO A 251 -37.48 10.32 -9.73
C PRO A 251 -36.59 11.48 -9.28
N ASP A 252 -37.15 12.64 -9.17
CA ASP A 252 -36.55 13.84 -8.54
C ASP A 252 -37.04 14.02 -7.10
N HIS A 253 -36.70 15.15 -6.47
CA HIS A 253 -37.08 15.42 -5.10
C HIS A 253 -38.60 15.67 -4.94
N GLU A 254 -39.26 16.10 -6.01
CA GLU A 254 -40.70 16.44 -6.05
C GLU A 254 -41.54 15.29 -6.58
N THR A 255 -40.90 14.20 -7.04
CA THR A 255 -41.63 13.03 -7.55
C THR A 255 -42.48 12.41 -6.45
N VAL A 256 -43.78 12.34 -6.73
CA VAL A 256 -44.78 11.76 -5.81
C VAL A 256 -44.88 10.28 -6.01
N PHE A 257 -44.90 9.52 -4.92
CA PHE A 257 -45.06 8.09 -4.92
C PHE A 257 -46.52 7.69 -4.69
N ASN A 258 -47.00 6.73 -5.46
CA ASN A 258 -48.37 6.21 -5.35
C ASN A 258 -48.33 4.68 -5.10
N ILE A 259 -49.42 4.14 -4.54
CA ILE A 259 -49.56 2.71 -4.35
C ILE A 259 -49.47 2.02 -5.70
N GLY A 260 -48.69 0.93 -5.77
CA GLY A 260 -48.45 0.15 -6.98
C GLY A 260 -47.23 0.62 -7.78
N ASP A 261 -46.65 1.80 -7.45
CA ASP A 261 -45.37 2.21 -8.08
C ASP A 261 -44.26 1.23 -7.80
N GLN A 262 -43.44 0.96 -8.81
CA GLN A 262 -42.29 0.09 -8.70
C GLN A 262 -41.01 0.92 -8.71
N LEU A 263 -40.20 0.70 -7.69
CA LEU A 263 -39.01 1.52 -7.42
C LEU A 263 -37.76 0.65 -7.53
N PHE A 264 -36.72 1.15 -8.19
CA PHE A 264 -35.38 0.57 -8.10
C PHE A 264 -34.54 1.40 -7.12
N ILE A 265 -34.23 0.78 -5.98
CA ILE A 265 -33.57 1.43 -4.86
C ILE A 265 -32.16 0.87 -4.68
N VAL A 266 -31.23 1.76 -4.39
CA VAL A 266 -29.87 1.43 -3.97
C VAL A 266 -29.63 2.06 -2.60
N CYS A 267 -29.29 1.23 -1.62
CA CYS A 267 -29.05 1.66 -0.24
C CYS A 267 -27.88 0.86 0.36
N SER A 268 -27.58 1.10 1.65
CA SER A 268 -26.69 0.19 2.39
C SER A 268 -27.42 -1.12 2.74
N GLU A 269 -26.67 -2.19 2.92
CA GLU A 269 -27.22 -3.51 3.29
C GLU A 269 -27.96 -3.46 4.65
N GLU A 270 -27.50 -2.59 5.58
CA GLU A 270 -28.15 -2.38 6.89
C GLU A 270 -29.48 -1.65 6.80
N ASP A 271 -29.60 -0.69 5.87
CA ASP A 271 -30.81 0.12 5.73
C ASP A 271 -31.90 -0.61 4.93
N ALA A 272 -31.54 -1.64 4.15
CA ALA A 272 -32.44 -2.36 3.27
C ALA A 272 -33.69 -2.92 3.99
N PRO A 273 -33.58 -3.62 5.14
CA PRO A 273 -34.78 -4.15 5.82
C PRO A 273 -35.75 -3.05 6.27
N ALA A 274 -35.22 -1.91 6.78
CA ALA A 274 -36.05 -0.80 7.22
C ALA A 274 -36.75 -0.12 6.05
N ILE A 275 -36.07 0.00 4.91
CA ILE A 275 -36.62 0.58 3.69
C ILE A 275 -37.72 -0.31 3.11
N VAL A 276 -37.50 -1.64 3.09
CA VAL A 276 -38.51 -2.61 2.62
C VAL A 276 -39.78 -2.53 3.47
N VAL A 277 -39.65 -2.59 4.80
CA VAL A 277 -40.81 -2.51 5.72
C VAL A 277 -41.57 -1.18 5.57
N PHE A 278 -40.86 -0.10 5.31
CA PHE A 278 -41.46 1.22 5.22
C PHE A 278 -42.11 1.50 3.85
N ILE A 279 -41.53 1.04 2.74
CA ILE A 279 -42.03 1.32 1.38
C ILE A 279 -43.07 0.27 0.96
N GLY A 280 -42.78 -1.03 1.17
CA GLY A 280 -43.72 -2.07 0.77
C GLY A 280 -43.06 -3.42 0.54
N LYS A 281 -43.34 -4.05 -0.60
CA LYS A 281 -42.88 -5.42 -0.89
C LYS A 281 -41.75 -5.44 -1.91
N GLU A 282 -40.76 -6.29 -1.66
CA GLU A 282 -39.74 -6.61 -2.66
C GLU A 282 -40.33 -7.43 -3.81
N VAL A 283 -39.99 -7.02 -5.05
CA VAL A 283 -40.48 -7.63 -6.29
C VAL A 283 -39.30 -7.92 -7.22
N GLU A 284 -39.34 -9.01 -7.92
CA GLU A 284 -38.35 -9.30 -8.95
C GLU A 284 -38.73 -8.61 -10.26
N LEU A 285 -37.95 -7.64 -10.67
CA LEU A 285 -38.14 -6.89 -11.90
C LEU A 285 -36.84 -6.81 -12.68
N ASP A 286 -36.91 -7.20 -13.94
CA ASP A 286 -35.79 -7.05 -14.87
C ASP A 286 -35.86 -5.66 -15.52
N TRP A 287 -35.08 -4.73 -14.99
CA TRP A 287 -34.99 -3.35 -15.47
C TRP A 287 -34.18 -3.20 -16.76
N GLU A 288 -33.51 -4.26 -17.23
CA GLU A 288 -32.67 -4.23 -18.44
C GLU A 288 -33.43 -4.63 -19.72
N LYS A 289 -34.53 -5.38 -19.56
CA LYS A 289 -35.34 -5.89 -20.70
C LYS A 289 -36.41 -4.92 -21.20
N GLN A 290 -36.50 -3.71 -20.68
CA GLN A 290 -37.53 -2.76 -21.11
C GLN A 290 -36.91 -1.77 -22.11
N ASP A 291 -37.62 -1.53 -23.23
CA ASP A 291 -37.31 -0.49 -24.24
C ASP A 291 -37.40 0.91 -23.63
N LEU A 292 -36.36 1.31 -22.90
CA LEU A 292 -36.29 2.58 -22.25
C LEU A 292 -35.18 3.44 -22.87
N PRO A 293 -35.42 4.74 -23.11
CA PRO A 293 -34.38 5.68 -23.54
C PRO A 293 -33.35 5.97 -22.42
N MET A 294 -33.31 5.12 -21.38
CA MET A 294 -32.42 5.27 -20.23
C MET A 294 -31.32 4.24 -20.25
N VAL A 295 -30.09 4.74 -20.17
CA VAL A 295 -28.88 3.91 -20.13
C VAL A 295 -28.24 3.99 -18.74
N SER A 296 -27.65 2.85 -18.36
CA SER A 296 -26.81 2.76 -17.16
C SER A 296 -25.38 2.56 -17.61
N ARG A 297 -24.48 3.49 -17.29
CA ARG A 297 -23.09 3.47 -17.78
C ARG A 297 -22.09 3.72 -16.65
N ARG A 298 -21.00 2.96 -16.67
CA ARG A 298 -19.84 3.23 -15.82
C ARG A 298 -18.97 4.29 -16.48
N ILE A 299 -18.83 5.43 -15.84
CA ILE A 299 -18.04 6.56 -16.32
C ILE A 299 -16.80 6.68 -15.45
N LEU A 300 -15.62 6.72 -16.09
CA LEU A 300 -14.35 6.84 -15.41
C LEU A 300 -14.02 8.32 -15.14
N VAL A 301 -13.68 8.65 -13.91
CA VAL A 301 -13.19 9.98 -13.55
C VAL A 301 -11.74 10.10 -14.01
N THR A 302 -11.53 10.96 -15.03
CA THR A 302 -10.19 11.17 -15.61
C THR A 302 -9.75 12.62 -15.62
N LYS A 303 -10.64 13.56 -15.30
CA LYS A 303 -10.30 14.98 -15.19
C LYS A 303 -9.72 15.30 -13.81
N PRO A 304 -8.52 15.93 -13.75
CA PRO A 304 -7.90 16.32 -12.48
C PRO A 304 -8.74 17.31 -11.66
N GLU A 305 -9.53 18.15 -12.33
CA GLU A 305 -10.37 19.17 -11.68
C GLU A 305 -11.51 18.58 -10.84
N ILE A 306 -11.83 17.30 -11.07
CA ILE A 306 -12.87 16.57 -10.31
C ILE A 306 -12.28 15.94 -9.04
N ASN A 307 -10.95 15.73 -9.02
CA ASN A 307 -10.29 15.13 -7.88
C ASN A 307 -10.45 15.96 -6.62
N GLY A 308 -11.00 15.37 -5.55
CA GLY A 308 -11.22 16.05 -4.27
C GLY A 308 -12.58 16.77 -4.15
N LYS A 309 -13.40 16.82 -5.21
CA LYS A 309 -14.77 17.36 -5.12
C LYS A 309 -15.72 16.33 -4.51
N THR A 310 -16.70 16.79 -3.74
CA THR A 310 -17.75 15.91 -3.23
C THR A 310 -18.76 15.59 -4.34
N LEU A 311 -19.33 14.39 -4.31
CA LEU A 311 -20.35 13.97 -5.27
C LEU A 311 -21.54 14.95 -5.29
N GLY A 312 -21.96 15.43 -4.12
CA GLY A 312 -23.05 16.41 -3.98
C GLY A 312 -22.75 17.74 -4.65
N SER A 313 -21.50 18.21 -4.61
CA SER A 313 -21.10 19.48 -5.25
C SER A 313 -21.12 19.44 -6.77
N MET A 314 -21.19 18.24 -7.36
CA MET A 314 -21.26 18.06 -8.82
C MET A 314 -22.66 18.29 -9.38
N HIS A 315 -23.69 18.30 -8.52
CA HIS A 315 -25.08 18.56 -8.90
C HIS A 315 -25.58 17.76 -10.11
N PHE A 316 -25.10 16.52 -10.30
CA PHE A 316 -25.39 15.69 -11.49
C PHE A 316 -26.87 15.53 -11.75
N ARG A 317 -27.68 15.44 -10.68
CA ARG A 317 -29.11 15.28 -10.79
C ARG A 317 -29.81 16.56 -11.31
N SER A 318 -29.56 17.69 -10.67
CA SER A 318 -30.21 18.97 -11.01
C SER A 318 -29.70 19.56 -12.31
N MET A 319 -28.41 19.41 -12.65
CA MET A 319 -27.81 19.99 -13.85
C MET A 319 -27.94 19.11 -15.10
N TYR A 320 -27.92 17.79 -14.93
CA TYR A 320 -27.84 16.84 -16.06
C TYR A 320 -29.01 15.85 -16.12
N GLY A 321 -29.87 15.79 -15.08
CA GLY A 321 -30.99 14.84 -15.03
C GLY A 321 -30.54 13.39 -14.91
N VAL A 322 -29.39 13.12 -14.28
CA VAL A 322 -28.86 11.76 -14.09
C VAL A 322 -28.71 11.42 -12.62
N ASN A 323 -28.89 10.15 -12.29
CA ASN A 323 -28.61 9.64 -10.96
C ASN A 323 -27.26 8.89 -10.93
N VAL A 324 -26.48 9.16 -9.88
CA VAL A 324 -25.31 8.35 -9.52
C VAL A 324 -25.73 7.34 -8.47
N THR A 325 -25.55 6.06 -8.75
CA THR A 325 -26.04 4.97 -7.89
C THR A 325 -24.94 4.36 -7.03
N ARG A 326 -23.73 4.22 -7.59
CA ARG A 326 -22.57 3.68 -6.91
C ARG A 326 -21.27 4.16 -7.55
N ILE A 327 -20.18 4.05 -6.80
CA ILE A 327 -18.84 4.40 -7.26
C ILE A 327 -17.93 3.20 -6.99
N ASN A 328 -17.28 2.69 -8.02
CA ASN A 328 -16.26 1.66 -7.86
C ASN A 328 -14.90 2.32 -7.75
N ARG A 329 -14.22 2.11 -6.62
CA ARG A 329 -12.87 2.57 -6.34
C ARG A 329 -11.97 1.38 -6.03
N SER A 330 -10.96 1.17 -6.85
CA SER A 330 -9.99 0.07 -6.68
C SER A 330 -10.64 -1.31 -6.50
N GLY A 331 -11.74 -1.57 -7.22
CA GLY A 331 -12.47 -2.83 -7.15
C GLY A 331 -13.58 -2.90 -6.09
N MET A 332 -13.66 -1.94 -5.16
CA MET A 332 -14.73 -1.87 -4.16
C MET A 332 -15.87 -0.96 -4.64
N ASP A 333 -17.09 -1.45 -4.55
CA ASP A 333 -18.29 -0.64 -4.82
C ASP A 333 -18.69 0.12 -3.54
N LEU A 334 -18.78 1.44 -3.67
CA LEU A 334 -19.18 2.37 -2.62
C LEU A 334 -20.57 2.92 -2.92
N PHE A 335 -21.38 3.12 -1.89
CA PHE A 335 -22.65 3.83 -2.00
C PHE A 335 -22.41 5.29 -2.40
N ALA A 336 -23.22 5.83 -3.31
CA ALA A 336 -23.12 7.20 -3.81
C ALA A 336 -23.67 8.21 -2.79
N ASP A 337 -22.95 8.39 -1.67
CA ASP A 337 -23.25 9.43 -0.69
C ASP A 337 -22.87 10.82 -1.23
N PRO A 338 -23.69 11.86 -1.07
CA PRO A 338 -23.37 13.23 -1.48
C PRO A 338 -22.05 13.76 -0.92
N ASN A 339 -21.65 13.33 0.26
CA ASN A 339 -20.38 13.74 0.91
C ASN A 339 -19.17 12.92 0.44
N LEU A 340 -19.38 11.90 -0.39
CA LEU A 340 -18.29 11.09 -0.91
C LEU A 340 -17.40 11.94 -1.83
N ILE A 341 -16.11 11.97 -1.52
CA ILE A 341 -15.11 12.70 -2.30
C ILE A 341 -14.70 11.86 -3.52
N LEU A 342 -14.90 12.40 -4.71
CA LEU A 342 -14.51 11.80 -5.97
C LEU A 342 -12.98 11.85 -6.14
N GLN A 343 -12.44 10.77 -6.69
CA GLN A 343 -11.01 10.65 -7.01
C GLN A 343 -10.82 10.27 -8.48
N VAL A 344 -9.73 10.74 -9.07
CA VAL A 344 -9.33 10.26 -10.41
C VAL A 344 -9.12 8.74 -10.33
N GLY A 345 -9.65 8.01 -11.30
CA GLY A 345 -9.69 6.55 -11.30
C GLY A 345 -10.98 5.93 -10.76
N ASP A 346 -11.85 6.70 -10.12
CA ASP A 346 -13.18 6.23 -9.72
C ASP A 346 -14.03 5.89 -10.95
N ARG A 347 -14.76 4.77 -10.87
CA ARG A 347 -15.76 4.41 -11.87
C ARG A 347 -17.14 4.69 -11.31
N VAL A 348 -17.75 5.77 -11.81
CA VAL A 348 -19.06 6.25 -11.35
C VAL A 348 -20.14 5.58 -12.18
N MET A 349 -21.08 4.89 -11.53
CA MET A 349 -22.25 4.32 -12.18
C MET A 349 -23.34 5.39 -12.31
N VAL A 350 -23.58 5.82 -13.53
CA VAL A 350 -24.54 6.90 -13.87
C VAL A 350 -25.71 6.29 -14.62
N VAL A 351 -26.92 6.69 -14.25
CA VAL A 351 -28.19 6.28 -14.85
C VAL A 351 -28.95 7.51 -15.33
N GLY A 352 -29.31 7.52 -16.62
CA GLY A 352 -30.02 8.65 -17.24
C GLY A 352 -30.30 8.44 -18.71
N GLN A 353 -30.85 9.46 -19.35
CA GLN A 353 -30.96 9.49 -20.82
C GLN A 353 -29.57 9.47 -21.45
N GLN A 354 -29.44 8.87 -22.63
CA GLN A 354 -28.14 8.68 -23.28
C GLN A 354 -27.36 9.97 -23.42
N ASP A 355 -27.98 11.04 -23.92
CA ASP A 355 -27.34 12.34 -24.13
C ASP A 355 -26.89 12.98 -22.79
N ALA A 356 -27.68 12.79 -21.74
CA ALA A 356 -27.35 13.27 -20.40
C ALA A 356 -26.16 12.53 -19.80
N VAL A 357 -26.10 11.20 -19.99
CA VAL A 357 -24.98 10.36 -19.56
C VAL A 357 -23.71 10.71 -20.34
N GLU A 358 -23.82 11.05 -21.63
CA GLU A 358 -22.67 11.49 -22.43
C GLU A 358 -22.14 12.86 -21.99
N ARG A 359 -23.04 13.82 -21.66
CA ARG A 359 -22.61 15.10 -21.08
C ARG A 359 -21.87 14.90 -19.76
N VAL A 360 -22.36 14.04 -18.88
CA VAL A 360 -21.69 13.71 -17.63
C VAL A 360 -20.36 12.99 -17.88
N ALA A 361 -20.27 12.13 -18.90
CA ALA A 361 -19.01 11.52 -19.32
C ALA A 361 -17.99 12.60 -19.76
N GLY A 362 -18.45 13.63 -20.45
CA GLY A 362 -17.64 14.80 -20.81
C GLY A 362 -17.14 15.58 -19.59
N VAL A 363 -17.98 15.74 -18.54
CA VAL A 363 -17.62 16.40 -17.28
C VAL A 363 -16.59 15.61 -16.48
N LEU A 364 -16.81 14.31 -16.32
CA LEU A 364 -15.91 13.41 -15.59
C LEU A 364 -14.64 13.06 -16.39
N GLY A 365 -14.70 13.21 -17.71
CA GLY A 365 -13.59 12.98 -18.65
C GLY A 365 -13.71 11.68 -19.43
N ASN A 366 -13.98 10.56 -18.79
CA ASN A 366 -14.20 9.21 -19.37
C ASN A 366 -13.21 8.81 -20.50
N GLN A 367 -11.98 9.29 -20.45
CA GLN A 367 -10.95 9.04 -21.46
C GLN A 367 -9.91 8.08 -20.88
N LEU A 368 -10.05 6.77 -21.16
CA LEU A 368 -9.07 5.76 -20.77
C LEU A 368 -7.66 6.15 -21.25
N LYS A 369 -7.51 6.61 -22.48
CA LYS A 369 -6.21 7.07 -23.03
C LYS A 369 -5.53 8.17 -22.20
N ARG A 370 -6.27 8.99 -21.46
CA ARG A 370 -5.70 10.05 -20.63
C ARG A 370 -5.10 9.52 -19.32
N LEU A 371 -5.54 8.34 -18.90
CA LEU A 371 -4.96 7.62 -17.75
C LEU A 371 -3.78 6.74 -18.15
N ASP A 372 -3.65 6.42 -19.43
CA ASP A 372 -2.56 5.57 -19.94
C ASP A 372 -1.26 6.35 -20.13
N THR A 373 -1.29 7.69 -20.16
CA THR A 373 -0.09 8.52 -20.22
C THR A 373 0.39 8.88 -18.81
N PRO A 374 1.47 8.24 -18.32
CA PRO A 374 2.02 8.58 -16.99
C PRO A 374 2.59 10.00 -17.00
N ASN A 375 2.31 10.77 -15.96
CA ASN A 375 2.89 12.09 -15.81
C ASN A 375 4.32 12.00 -15.23
N ILE A 376 5.29 11.87 -16.12
CA ILE A 376 6.71 11.76 -15.78
C ILE A 376 7.21 13.04 -15.11
N VAL A 377 6.67 14.22 -15.48
CA VAL A 377 7.10 15.52 -14.93
C VAL A 377 6.94 15.56 -13.42
N THR A 378 5.79 15.14 -12.88
CA THR A 378 5.55 15.12 -11.43
C THR A 378 6.57 14.23 -10.69
N ILE A 379 6.93 13.08 -11.29
CA ILE A 379 7.91 12.16 -10.70
C ILE A 379 9.28 12.83 -10.63
N PHE A 380 9.77 13.36 -11.73
CA PHE A 380 11.14 13.94 -11.78
C PHE A 380 11.23 15.26 -11.02
N VAL A 381 10.22 16.12 -11.03
CA VAL A 381 10.15 17.30 -10.16
C VAL A 381 10.14 16.89 -8.69
N GLY A 382 9.39 15.87 -8.34
CA GLY A 382 9.36 15.35 -6.97
C GLY A 382 10.69 14.75 -6.54
N ILE A 383 11.37 13.99 -7.39
CA ILE A 383 12.72 13.47 -7.13
C ILE A 383 13.72 14.63 -6.96
N PHE A 384 13.68 15.62 -7.85
CA PHE A 384 14.54 16.80 -7.77
C PHE A 384 14.38 17.53 -6.43
N LEU A 385 13.15 17.85 -6.03
CA LEU A 385 12.86 18.46 -4.73
C LEU A 385 13.23 17.54 -3.56
N GLY A 386 13.05 16.23 -3.72
CA GLY A 386 13.42 15.22 -2.74
C GLY A 386 14.93 15.18 -2.49
N ILE A 387 15.74 15.22 -3.55
CA ILE A 387 17.20 15.25 -3.44
C ILE A 387 17.64 16.56 -2.79
N LEU A 388 17.07 17.71 -3.18
CA LEU A 388 17.35 18.98 -2.53
C LEU A 388 17.06 18.93 -1.03
N LEU A 389 15.88 18.46 -0.63
CA LEU A 389 15.51 18.31 0.78
C LEU A 389 16.43 17.32 1.51
N GLY A 390 16.74 16.19 0.85
CA GLY A 390 17.61 15.15 1.41
C GLY A 390 19.05 15.60 1.64
N SER A 391 19.51 16.54 0.83
CA SER A 391 20.88 17.10 0.90
C SER A 391 21.03 18.24 1.92
N LEU A 392 19.91 18.77 2.44
CA LEU A 392 19.95 19.85 3.44
C LEU A 392 20.61 19.36 4.74
N PRO A 393 21.71 20.01 5.18
CA PRO A 393 22.33 19.68 6.47
C PRO A 393 21.51 20.28 7.61
N ILE A 394 20.99 19.43 8.50
CA ILE A 394 20.23 19.83 9.69
C ILE A 394 21.15 19.66 10.91
N ALA A 395 21.57 20.76 11.50
CA ALA A 395 22.41 20.73 12.70
C ALA A 395 21.55 20.47 13.94
N PHE A 396 21.87 19.41 14.69
CA PHE A 396 21.28 19.14 16.00
C PHE A 396 22.30 19.43 17.11
N PRO A 397 21.89 20.08 18.22
CA PRO A 397 22.75 20.27 19.36
C PRO A 397 23.26 18.91 19.92
N GLY A 398 24.58 18.76 20.02
CA GLY A 398 25.20 17.56 20.55
C GLY A 398 25.63 16.51 19.49
N MET A 399 25.35 16.73 18.20
CA MET A 399 25.88 15.87 17.14
C MET A 399 27.12 16.47 16.49
N PRO A 400 28.19 15.68 16.26
CA PRO A 400 29.44 16.15 15.68
C PRO A 400 29.31 16.50 14.19
N THR A 401 28.35 15.89 13.50
CA THR A 401 28.06 16.10 12.06
C THR A 401 26.60 16.46 11.84
N PRO A 402 26.28 17.37 10.90
CA PRO A 402 24.90 17.69 10.59
C PRO A 402 24.18 16.46 9.97
N LEU A 403 22.99 16.15 10.49
CA LEU A 403 22.13 15.10 9.98
C LEU A 403 21.58 15.52 8.60
N LYS A 404 21.65 14.63 7.61
CA LYS A 404 20.97 14.78 6.31
C LYS A 404 19.92 13.68 6.19
N LEU A 405 18.77 13.98 5.61
CA LEU A 405 17.76 12.94 5.31
C LEU A 405 18.27 11.96 4.25
N GLY A 406 19.28 12.34 3.48
CA GLY A 406 19.91 11.51 2.45
C GLY A 406 19.04 11.27 1.22
N LEU A 407 19.57 10.45 0.31
CA LEU A 407 18.92 10.13 -0.97
C LEU A 407 17.68 9.20 -0.82
N ALA A 408 17.49 8.61 0.34
CA ALA A 408 16.29 7.82 0.64
C ALA A 408 15.22 8.66 1.37
N GLY A 409 15.60 9.38 2.44
CA GLY A 409 14.66 10.09 3.30
C GLY A 409 14.03 11.31 2.64
N GLY A 410 14.82 12.15 1.96
CA GLY A 410 14.33 13.34 1.28
C GLY A 410 13.28 13.04 0.22
N PRO A 411 13.54 12.16 -0.77
CA PRO A 411 12.58 11.75 -1.77
C PRO A 411 11.32 11.11 -1.16
N LEU A 412 11.43 10.33 -0.09
CA LEU A 412 10.28 9.75 0.60
C LEU A 412 9.35 10.84 1.16
N VAL A 413 9.90 11.80 1.91
CA VAL A 413 9.12 12.89 2.52
C VAL A 413 8.42 13.71 1.46
N VAL A 414 9.14 14.13 0.42
CA VAL A 414 8.57 14.92 -0.68
C VAL A 414 7.49 14.11 -1.41
N ALA A 415 7.70 12.83 -1.67
CA ALA A 415 6.72 11.97 -2.32
C ALA A 415 5.44 11.80 -1.49
N ILE A 416 5.55 11.64 -0.16
CA ILE A 416 4.40 11.60 0.76
C ILE A 416 3.61 12.92 0.69
N LEU A 417 4.30 14.05 0.72
CA LEU A 417 3.67 15.38 0.65
C LEU A 417 3.00 15.61 -0.72
N ILE A 418 3.66 15.25 -1.81
CA ILE A 418 3.08 15.31 -3.17
C ILE A 418 1.88 14.36 -3.27
N GLY A 419 1.97 13.13 -2.80
CA GLY A 419 0.87 12.18 -2.79
C GLY A 419 -0.38 12.70 -2.06
N ARG A 420 -0.19 13.49 -1.00
CA ARG A 420 -1.28 14.06 -0.20
C ARG A 420 -1.77 15.42 -0.71
N PHE A 421 -0.85 16.32 -1.03
CA PHE A 421 -1.16 17.74 -1.30
C PHE A 421 -0.96 18.14 -2.75
N GLY A 422 -0.44 17.26 -3.60
CA GLY A 422 -0.10 17.56 -5.00
C GLY A 422 -1.30 18.08 -5.81
N HIS A 423 -2.52 17.61 -5.49
CA HIS A 423 -3.75 18.12 -6.12
C HIS A 423 -3.99 19.64 -5.87
N LYS A 424 -3.51 20.18 -4.73
CA LYS A 424 -3.60 21.61 -4.44
C LYS A 424 -2.57 22.44 -5.22
N LEU A 425 -1.49 21.82 -5.62
CA LEU A 425 -0.40 22.42 -6.39
C LEU A 425 -0.55 22.17 -7.91
N HIS A 426 -1.72 21.71 -8.36
CA HIS A 426 -1.97 21.30 -9.74
C HIS A 426 -0.99 20.24 -10.29
N LEU A 427 -0.24 19.59 -9.41
CA LEU A 427 0.58 18.44 -9.78
C LEU A 427 -0.33 17.24 -9.99
N VAL A 428 -0.28 16.66 -11.17
CA VAL A 428 -1.02 15.43 -11.48
C VAL A 428 -0.30 14.28 -10.78
N THR A 429 -0.79 13.92 -9.60
CA THR A 429 -0.25 12.82 -8.80
C THR A 429 -0.72 11.44 -9.28
N TYR A 430 -1.63 11.44 -10.26
CA TYR A 430 -2.11 10.21 -10.85
C TYR A 430 -1.05 9.62 -11.78
N THR A 431 -0.33 8.66 -11.26
CA THR A 431 0.34 7.63 -12.05
C THR A 431 -0.58 6.42 -12.02
N THR A 432 -0.81 5.74 -13.15
CA THR A 432 -1.57 4.48 -13.08
C THR A 432 -0.92 3.60 -12.02
N MET A 433 -1.72 2.94 -11.19
CA MET A 433 -1.18 2.04 -10.14
C MET A 433 -0.14 1.08 -10.75
N SER A 434 -0.40 0.61 -11.96
CA SER A 434 0.49 -0.27 -12.72
C SER A 434 1.84 0.37 -13.05
N ALA A 435 1.83 1.64 -13.50
CA ALA A 435 3.07 2.35 -13.81
C ALA A 435 3.90 2.65 -12.56
N ASN A 436 3.26 3.05 -11.45
CA ASN A 436 3.95 3.29 -10.19
C ASN A 436 4.56 2.00 -9.63
N LEU A 437 3.82 0.88 -9.69
CA LEU A 437 4.32 -0.43 -9.27
C LEU A 437 5.49 -0.88 -10.14
N MET A 438 5.42 -0.68 -11.46
CA MET A 438 6.51 -1.02 -12.38
C MET A 438 7.78 -0.20 -12.10
N LEU A 439 7.66 1.13 -11.92
CA LEU A 439 8.80 1.98 -11.57
C LEU A 439 9.39 1.61 -10.22
N ARG A 440 8.56 1.30 -9.24
CA ARG A 440 8.99 0.81 -7.94
C ARG A 440 9.77 -0.51 -8.06
N GLU A 441 9.28 -1.45 -8.86
CA GLU A 441 9.98 -2.73 -9.07
C GLU A 441 11.30 -2.55 -9.83
N ILE A 442 11.34 -1.71 -10.86
CA ILE A 442 12.59 -1.38 -11.54
C ILE A 442 13.60 -0.78 -10.55
N GLY A 443 13.16 0.18 -9.73
CA GLY A 443 14.03 0.80 -8.72
C GLY A 443 14.60 -0.21 -7.74
N ILE A 444 13.76 -1.09 -7.16
CA ILE A 444 14.22 -2.06 -6.16
C ILE A 444 15.13 -3.14 -6.76
N VAL A 445 14.85 -3.65 -7.97
CA VAL A 445 15.70 -4.67 -8.58
C VAL A 445 17.08 -4.12 -8.96
N LEU A 446 17.15 -2.87 -9.45
CA LEU A 446 18.43 -2.21 -9.74
C LEU A 446 19.24 -2.00 -8.46
N PHE A 447 18.60 -1.52 -7.39
CA PHE A 447 19.22 -1.37 -6.08
C PHE A 447 19.76 -2.70 -5.54
N LEU A 448 18.91 -3.74 -5.50
CA LEU A 448 19.28 -5.05 -4.95
C LEU A 448 20.35 -5.76 -5.79
N ALA A 449 20.31 -5.65 -7.12
CA ALA A 449 21.34 -6.18 -8.00
C ALA A 449 22.69 -5.55 -7.72
N SER A 450 22.74 -4.19 -7.66
CA SER A 450 23.97 -3.46 -7.36
C SER A 450 24.57 -3.86 -6.02
N VAL A 451 23.72 -3.86 -4.97
CA VAL A 451 24.14 -4.23 -3.61
C VAL A 451 24.61 -5.68 -3.54
N GLY A 452 23.93 -6.59 -4.26
CA GLY A 452 24.29 -8.00 -4.30
C GLY A 452 25.62 -8.26 -5.01
N ILE A 453 25.84 -7.66 -6.18
CA ILE A 453 27.08 -7.80 -6.95
C ILE A 453 28.27 -7.29 -6.11
N ASP A 454 28.13 -6.14 -5.47
CA ASP A 454 29.15 -5.51 -4.63
C ASP A 454 29.48 -6.36 -3.39
N ALA A 455 28.46 -6.91 -2.72
CA ALA A 455 28.61 -7.77 -1.55
C ALA A 455 29.19 -9.16 -1.85
N GLY A 456 29.01 -9.66 -3.08
CA GLY A 456 29.33 -11.03 -3.44
C GLY A 456 30.80 -11.39 -3.31
N ALA A 457 31.70 -10.44 -3.60
CA ALA A 457 33.15 -10.66 -3.51
C ALA A 457 33.61 -11.12 -2.11
N ASN A 458 32.99 -10.59 -1.06
CA ASN A 458 33.37 -10.86 0.33
C ASN A 458 32.42 -11.83 1.05
N PHE A 459 31.43 -12.38 0.34
CA PHE A 459 30.34 -13.15 0.98
C PHE A 459 30.85 -14.39 1.73
N VAL A 460 31.66 -15.25 1.06
CA VAL A 460 32.15 -16.49 1.67
C VAL A 460 33.02 -16.19 2.88
N GLN A 461 33.96 -15.25 2.76
CA GLN A 461 34.85 -14.89 3.86
C GLN A 461 34.07 -14.33 5.07
N THR A 462 33.09 -13.49 4.84
CA THR A 462 32.35 -12.82 5.95
C THR A 462 31.28 -13.73 6.56
N VAL A 463 30.61 -14.56 5.74
CA VAL A 463 29.43 -15.30 6.18
C VAL A 463 29.74 -16.76 6.45
N VAL A 464 30.48 -17.43 5.56
CA VAL A 464 30.73 -18.86 5.67
C VAL A 464 31.92 -19.15 6.58
N GLU A 465 33.03 -18.40 6.42
CA GLU A 465 34.21 -18.51 7.26
C GLU A 465 34.16 -17.69 8.55
N GLY A 466 33.27 -16.67 8.58
CA GLY A 466 33.04 -15.79 9.71
C GLY A 466 31.85 -16.23 10.59
N ASP A 467 31.23 -15.25 11.27
CA ASP A 467 30.16 -15.44 12.27
C ASP A 467 28.73 -15.53 11.65
N GLY A 468 28.55 -16.09 10.45
CA GLY A 468 27.28 -16.14 9.72
C GLY A 468 26.11 -16.75 10.51
N LEU A 469 26.34 -17.83 11.28
CA LEU A 469 25.31 -18.43 12.14
C LEU A 469 24.87 -17.46 13.26
N LEU A 470 25.79 -16.67 13.79
CA LEU A 470 25.51 -15.65 14.79
C LEU A 470 24.66 -14.52 14.18
N TYR A 471 24.93 -14.14 12.92
CA TYR A 471 24.14 -13.14 12.19
C TYR A 471 22.70 -13.62 11.96
N VAL A 472 22.55 -14.86 11.50
CA VAL A 472 21.24 -15.51 11.28
C VAL A 472 20.46 -15.63 12.59
N GLY A 473 21.10 -16.09 13.67
CA GLY A 473 20.49 -16.23 14.99
C GLY A 473 20.08 -14.88 15.60
N SER A 474 20.94 -13.86 15.47
CA SER A 474 20.63 -12.50 15.91
C SER A 474 19.44 -11.92 15.15
N GLY A 475 19.40 -12.11 13.83
CA GLY A 475 18.27 -11.70 13.00
C GLY A 475 16.95 -12.35 13.45
N PHE A 476 16.96 -13.65 13.71
CA PHE A 476 15.79 -14.37 14.21
C PHE A 476 15.29 -13.82 15.56
N LEU A 477 16.18 -13.53 16.51
CA LEU A 477 15.83 -12.96 17.79
C LEU A 477 15.25 -11.53 17.64
N ILE A 478 15.86 -10.69 16.80
CA ILE A 478 15.38 -9.34 16.48
C ILE A 478 13.97 -9.39 15.89
N THR A 479 13.65 -10.40 15.10
CA THR A 479 12.30 -10.59 14.53
C THR A 479 11.31 -11.04 15.61
N VAL A 480 11.63 -12.15 16.29
CA VAL A 480 10.66 -12.92 17.06
C VAL A 480 10.33 -12.27 18.40
N ILE A 481 11.34 -11.78 19.14
CA ILE A 481 11.13 -11.22 20.48
C ILE A 481 10.13 -10.06 20.49
N PRO A 482 10.28 -9.01 19.67
CA PRO A 482 9.33 -7.89 19.64
C PRO A 482 7.92 -8.32 19.24
N LEU A 483 7.80 -9.26 18.29
CA LEU A 483 6.51 -9.72 17.81
C LEU A 483 5.74 -10.51 18.85
N PHE A 484 6.42 -11.34 19.66
CA PHE A 484 5.78 -12.03 20.77
C PHE A 484 5.38 -11.07 21.89
N ILE A 485 6.22 -10.10 22.24
CA ILE A 485 5.91 -9.11 23.28
C ILE A 485 4.68 -8.30 22.88
N ILE A 486 4.74 -7.63 21.72
CA ILE A 486 3.63 -6.77 21.26
C ILE A 486 2.40 -7.61 20.89
N GLY A 487 2.57 -8.76 20.25
CA GLY A 487 1.46 -9.67 19.93
C GLY A 487 0.69 -10.12 21.16
N THR A 488 1.40 -10.40 22.26
CA THR A 488 0.80 -10.73 23.57
C THR A 488 0.04 -9.53 24.15
N ILE A 489 0.65 -8.34 24.15
CA ILE A 489 0.00 -7.10 24.61
C ILE A 489 -1.27 -6.83 23.80
N VAL A 490 -1.19 -6.94 22.48
CA VAL A 490 -2.32 -6.72 21.57
C VAL A 490 -3.48 -7.67 21.85
N ARG A 491 -3.19 -8.94 22.10
CA ARG A 491 -4.23 -9.96 22.37
C ARG A 491 -4.80 -9.87 23.78
N LEU A 492 -3.97 -9.67 24.80
CA LEU A 492 -4.43 -9.68 26.19
C LEU A 492 -5.04 -8.35 26.63
N TYR A 493 -4.38 -7.23 26.27
CA TYR A 493 -4.77 -5.91 26.76
C TYR A 493 -5.73 -5.19 25.80
N TYR A 494 -5.36 -5.08 24.52
CA TYR A 494 -6.16 -4.35 23.54
C TYR A 494 -7.28 -5.20 22.90
N LYS A 495 -7.25 -6.53 23.06
CA LYS A 495 -8.23 -7.48 22.52
C LYS A 495 -8.51 -7.26 21.01
N VAL A 496 -7.49 -6.85 20.27
CA VAL A 496 -7.58 -6.63 18.82
C VAL A 496 -7.87 -7.96 18.13
N ASN A 497 -8.74 -7.93 17.14
CA ASN A 497 -9.05 -9.08 16.31
C ASN A 497 -7.77 -9.69 15.70
N TYR A 498 -7.71 -11.02 15.62
CA TYR A 498 -6.51 -11.72 15.18
C TYR A 498 -6.12 -11.39 13.72
N PHE A 499 -7.09 -11.22 12.83
CA PHE A 499 -6.79 -10.85 11.44
C PHE A 499 -6.20 -9.43 11.32
N THR A 500 -6.69 -8.50 12.13
CA THR A 500 -6.10 -7.15 12.24
C THR A 500 -4.69 -7.20 12.84
N LEU A 501 -4.45 -8.08 13.82
CA LEU A 501 -3.11 -8.31 14.38
C LEU A 501 -2.14 -8.86 13.32
N MET A 502 -2.58 -9.80 12.48
CA MET A 502 -1.76 -10.30 11.36
C MET A 502 -1.32 -9.14 10.45
N GLY A 503 -2.25 -8.24 10.12
CA GLY A 503 -1.96 -7.03 9.34
C GLY A 503 -0.99 -6.07 10.05
N LEU A 504 -1.17 -5.86 11.37
CA LEU A 504 -0.26 -5.07 12.20
C LEU A 504 1.18 -5.64 12.16
N ILE A 505 1.32 -6.95 12.37
CA ILE A 505 2.64 -7.62 12.35
C ILE A 505 3.29 -7.50 10.96
N ALA A 506 2.56 -7.84 9.91
CA ALA A 506 3.07 -7.75 8.54
C ALA A 506 3.42 -6.31 8.14
N GLY A 507 2.58 -5.34 8.49
CA GLY A 507 2.76 -3.92 8.15
C GLY A 507 3.87 -3.25 8.94
N SER A 508 4.02 -3.55 10.24
CA SER A 508 5.10 -3.02 11.06
C SER A 508 6.48 -3.54 10.64
N ASN A 509 6.55 -4.76 10.09
CA ASN A 509 7.78 -5.33 9.53
C ASN A 509 7.94 -5.05 8.03
N THR A 510 7.01 -4.33 7.42
CA THR A 510 7.02 -4.01 5.98
C THR A 510 7.10 -5.25 5.08
N ASP A 511 6.48 -6.37 5.50
CA ASP A 511 6.61 -7.70 4.91
C ASP A 511 5.39 -8.09 4.04
N PRO A 512 5.48 -7.96 2.69
CA PRO A 512 4.42 -8.40 1.79
C PRO A 512 4.16 -9.91 1.80
N PRO A 513 5.15 -10.81 1.95
CA PRO A 513 4.91 -12.24 2.13
C PRO A 513 4.02 -12.58 3.32
N ALA A 514 4.24 -11.95 4.48
CA ALA A 514 3.39 -12.14 5.64
C ALA A 514 1.96 -11.61 5.42
N LEU A 515 1.82 -10.48 4.71
CA LEU A 515 0.50 -9.98 4.30
C LEU A 515 -0.21 -10.97 3.36
N ALA A 516 0.51 -11.52 2.37
CA ALA A 516 -0.04 -12.50 1.46
C ALA A 516 -0.53 -13.76 2.20
N TYR A 517 0.25 -14.24 3.18
CA TYR A 517 -0.17 -15.32 4.07
C TYR A 517 -1.42 -14.93 4.86
N ALA A 518 -1.45 -13.73 5.45
CA ALA A 518 -2.58 -13.24 6.24
C ALA A 518 -3.88 -13.18 5.41
N ASN A 519 -3.80 -12.66 4.18
CA ASN A 519 -4.95 -12.55 3.28
C ASN A 519 -5.48 -13.92 2.79
N GLN A 520 -4.65 -14.97 2.79
CA GLN A 520 -5.09 -16.32 2.45
C GLN A 520 -5.83 -17.02 3.60
N THR A 521 -5.75 -16.51 4.81
CA THR A 521 -6.36 -17.13 6.00
C THR A 521 -7.75 -16.61 6.31
N THR A 522 -8.22 -15.58 5.63
CA THR A 522 -9.57 -15.00 5.79
C THR A 522 -10.15 -14.58 4.44
N SER A 523 -11.47 -14.55 4.35
CA SER A 523 -12.19 -13.98 3.20
C SER A 523 -12.35 -12.45 3.31
N GLY A 524 -12.06 -11.84 4.47
CA GLY A 524 -12.19 -10.43 4.73
C GLY A 524 -10.90 -9.64 4.45
N ASP A 525 -10.99 -8.32 4.47
CA ASP A 525 -9.91 -7.37 4.20
C ASP A 525 -9.17 -6.87 5.45
N ALA A 526 -9.54 -7.36 6.64
CA ALA A 526 -8.98 -6.91 7.92
C ALA A 526 -7.44 -6.97 7.99
N PRO A 527 -6.74 -8.00 7.45
CA PRO A 527 -5.28 -7.97 7.41
C PRO A 527 -4.74 -6.86 6.52
N ALA A 528 -5.34 -6.65 5.35
CA ALA A 528 -4.93 -5.60 4.41
C ALA A 528 -5.16 -4.20 5.01
N VAL A 529 -6.28 -3.99 5.71
CA VAL A 529 -6.58 -2.74 6.42
C VAL A 529 -5.59 -2.51 7.56
N GLY A 530 -5.32 -3.52 8.40
CA GLY A 530 -4.33 -3.44 9.47
C GLY A 530 -2.94 -3.11 8.94
N TYR A 531 -2.51 -3.79 7.88
CA TYR A 531 -1.25 -3.53 7.18
C TYR A 531 -1.16 -2.10 6.67
N SER A 532 -2.14 -1.66 5.87
CA SER A 532 -2.14 -0.33 5.25
C SER A 532 -2.20 0.81 6.27
N THR A 533 -2.75 0.56 7.46
CA THR A 533 -2.81 1.52 8.55
C THR A 533 -1.43 1.81 9.14
N VAL A 534 -0.61 0.77 9.36
CA VAL A 534 0.67 0.91 10.07
C VAL A 534 1.88 1.00 9.16
N TYR A 535 1.79 0.46 7.96
CA TYR A 535 2.89 0.41 6.99
C TYR A 535 3.54 1.78 6.71
N PRO A 536 2.77 2.87 6.48
CA PRO A 536 3.34 4.17 6.18
C PRO A 536 4.26 4.71 7.26
N LEU A 537 3.81 4.65 8.52
CA LEU A 537 4.57 5.13 9.67
C LEU A 537 5.77 4.21 9.93
N SER A 538 5.57 2.90 9.88
CA SER A 538 6.64 1.92 10.09
C SER A 538 7.75 2.07 9.05
N MET A 539 7.39 2.25 7.79
CA MET A 539 8.34 2.48 6.70
C MET A 539 9.17 3.74 6.94
N PHE A 540 8.51 4.86 7.27
CA PHE A 540 9.17 6.13 7.58
C PHE A 540 10.15 6.01 8.75
N LEU A 541 9.70 5.43 9.86
CA LEU A 541 10.54 5.24 11.05
C LEU A 541 11.75 4.34 10.74
N ARG A 542 11.56 3.24 10.02
CA ARG A 542 12.66 2.32 9.70
C ARG A 542 13.70 2.97 8.80
N ILE A 543 13.30 3.79 7.83
CA ILE A 543 14.25 4.54 7.00
C ILE A 543 15.11 5.50 7.84
N LEU A 544 14.51 6.18 8.82
CA LEU A 544 15.24 7.15 9.65
C LEU A 544 16.09 6.49 10.73
N THR A 545 15.57 5.45 11.39
CA THR A 545 16.22 4.90 12.60
C THR A 545 17.59 4.32 12.35
N GLY A 546 17.82 3.64 11.22
CA GLY A 546 19.14 3.08 10.91
C GLY A 546 20.19 4.14 10.63
N GLN A 547 19.82 5.19 9.91
CA GLN A 547 20.70 6.35 9.72
C GLN A 547 21.04 6.99 11.06
N MET A 548 20.03 7.19 11.93
CA MET A 548 20.25 7.80 13.26
C MET A 548 21.16 6.96 14.13
N ILE A 549 21.00 5.62 14.13
CA ILE A 549 21.87 4.72 14.91
C ILE A 549 23.33 4.86 14.45
N LEU A 550 23.56 4.77 13.13
CA LEU A 550 24.92 4.86 12.58
C LEU A 550 25.54 6.22 12.84
N LEU A 551 24.84 7.32 12.55
CA LEU A 551 25.35 8.68 12.74
C LEU A 551 25.53 9.07 14.21
N ALA A 552 24.81 8.44 15.15
CA ALA A 552 24.93 8.74 16.58
C ALA A 552 25.97 7.88 17.30
N MET A 553 26.33 6.69 16.77
CA MET A 553 27.17 5.72 17.49
C MET A 553 28.50 5.45 16.77
N MET A 554 28.69 5.92 15.53
CA MET A 554 29.97 5.92 14.80
C MET A 554 30.57 7.32 14.75
#